data_eeae83242215552b85a1cf9b46affa75
#
_entry.id   eeae83242215552b85a1cf9b46affa75
#
_cell.length_a   1.000
_cell.length_b   1.000
_cell.length_c   1.000
_cell.angle_alpha   90.00
_cell.angle_beta   90.00
_cell.angle_gamma   90.00
#
_symmetry.space_group_name_H-M   'P 1'
#
loop_
_entity.id
_entity.type
_entity.pdbx_description
1 polymer ?
#
loop_
_entity_poly.entity_id
_entity_poly.type
_entity_poly.pdbx_seq_one_letter_code
_entity_poly.pdbx_strand_id
1 'polypeptide(L)'
;MSGSNKENSTKGEPELTKLQIEGIATKLANNPVIKFVGIELLRVRPGHATLVLPFQEELHNSMGLIQGGILGVLADVAGGVSLYSLLADPAKVVIPTVEFKLNFLRPARRGDILALGKVTHLGRQFAVCQVDICTREEAFLATGLFTYMIQNAERIAQGKR
;
A
#
# COMPACT_ATOMS: atom_id res chain seq x y z
N MET A 1 21.93 23.17 -42.33
CA MET A 1 21.67 23.57 -40.94
C MET A 1 21.17 22.37 -40.23
N SER A 2 22.03 21.73 -39.43
CA SER A 2 21.79 20.46 -38.79
C SER A 2 21.05 20.69 -37.48
N GLY A 3 19.86 20.14 -37.37
CA GLY A 3 19.07 20.09 -36.15
C GLY A 3 19.40 18.81 -35.38
N SER A 4 20.16 18.94 -34.30
CA SER A 4 20.51 17.84 -33.41
C SER A 4 19.26 17.33 -32.68
N ASN A 5 18.82 16.13 -33.04
CA ASN A 5 17.85 15.34 -32.30
C ASN A 5 18.50 14.92 -30.97
N LYS A 6 18.12 15.57 -29.86
CA LYS A 6 18.46 15.09 -28.53
C LYS A 6 17.61 13.84 -28.24
N GLU A 7 18.23 12.70 -28.36
CA GLU A 7 17.70 11.43 -27.80
C GLU A 7 17.42 11.62 -26.32
N ASN A 8 16.14 11.64 -25.98
CA ASN A 8 15.66 11.65 -24.60
C ASN A 8 15.87 10.22 -24.06
N SER A 9 17.03 9.97 -23.44
CA SER A 9 17.29 8.70 -22.76
C SER A 9 16.28 8.56 -21.61
N THR A 10 15.31 7.69 -21.79
CA THR A 10 14.44 7.19 -20.70
C THR A 10 15.34 6.48 -19.69
N LYS A 11 15.72 7.18 -18.62
CA LYS A 11 16.27 6.53 -17.42
C LYS A 11 15.21 5.55 -16.96
N GLY A 12 15.50 4.23 -17.02
CA GLY A 12 14.59 3.21 -16.53
C GLY A 12 14.11 3.54 -15.12
N GLU A 13 12.81 3.31 -14.86
CA GLU A 13 12.29 3.48 -13.50
C GLU A 13 13.11 2.59 -12.55
N PRO A 14 13.44 3.06 -11.34
CA PRO A 14 14.19 2.27 -10.38
C PRO A 14 13.43 0.98 -10.08
N GLU A 15 14.11 -0.16 -10.17
CA GLU A 15 13.54 -1.47 -9.87
C GLU A 15 13.75 -1.85 -8.40
N LEU A 16 12.88 -2.71 -7.88
CA LEU A 16 13.04 -3.27 -6.54
C LEU A 16 14.17 -4.30 -6.53
N THR A 17 14.95 -4.30 -5.47
CA THR A 17 15.92 -5.35 -5.22
C THR A 17 15.24 -6.68 -4.89
N LYS A 18 15.93 -7.80 -5.10
CA LYS A 18 15.46 -9.14 -4.71
C LYS A 18 15.05 -9.19 -3.24
N LEU A 19 15.83 -8.58 -2.34
CA LEU A 19 15.58 -8.54 -0.91
C LEU A 19 14.27 -7.79 -0.57
N GLN A 20 13.99 -6.70 -1.28
CA GLN A 20 12.74 -5.97 -1.12
C GLN A 20 11.54 -6.80 -1.57
N ILE A 21 11.63 -7.47 -2.71
CA ILE A 21 10.56 -8.33 -3.24
C ILE A 21 10.26 -9.48 -2.28
N GLU A 22 11.29 -10.21 -1.84
CA GLU A 22 11.14 -11.33 -0.89
C GLU A 22 10.60 -10.87 0.46
N GLY A 23 11.08 -9.73 0.98
CA GLY A 23 10.61 -9.16 2.23
C GLY A 23 9.14 -8.75 2.17
N ILE A 24 8.71 -8.08 1.11
CA ILE A 24 7.29 -7.70 0.90
C ILE A 24 6.42 -8.96 0.80
N ALA A 25 6.83 -9.93 -0.03
CA ALA A 25 6.09 -11.18 -0.18
C ALA A 25 5.92 -11.91 1.16
N THR A 26 6.98 -11.97 1.98
CA THR A 26 6.94 -12.56 3.32
C THR A 26 5.97 -11.83 4.26
N LYS A 27 5.98 -10.49 4.25
CA LYS A 27 5.05 -9.68 5.06
C LYS A 27 3.59 -9.93 4.69
N LEU A 28 3.28 -9.97 3.40
CA LEU A 28 1.92 -10.26 2.92
C LEU A 28 1.50 -11.69 3.24
N ALA A 29 2.36 -12.68 2.96
CA ALA A 29 2.07 -14.09 3.20
C ALA A 29 1.88 -14.45 4.68
N ASN A 30 2.50 -13.72 5.60
CA ASN A 30 2.43 -13.98 7.03
C ASN A 30 1.38 -13.12 7.77
N ASN A 31 0.60 -12.32 7.06
CA ASN A 31 -0.45 -11.50 7.67
C ASN A 31 -1.82 -12.21 7.59
N PRO A 32 -2.37 -12.69 8.74
CA PRO A 32 -3.65 -13.40 8.74
C PRO A 32 -4.83 -12.54 8.29
N VAL A 33 -4.80 -11.23 8.59
CA VAL A 33 -5.87 -10.29 8.19
C VAL A 33 -5.91 -10.11 6.69
N ILE A 34 -4.76 -9.98 6.03
CA ILE A 34 -4.66 -9.88 4.56
C ILE A 34 -5.27 -11.12 3.90
N LYS A 35 -4.94 -12.31 4.43
CA LYS A 35 -5.50 -13.58 3.94
C LYS A 35 -7.01 -13.68 4.17
N PHE A 36 -7.46 -13.30 5.38
CA PHE A 36 -8.87 -13.37 5.74
C PHE A 36 -9.74 -12.44 4.89
N VAL A 37 -9.25 -11.22 4.63
CA VAL A 37 -9.95 -10.23 3.81
C VAL A 37 -9.78 -10.53 2.31
N GLY A 38 -8.78 -11.33 1.91
CA GLY A 38 -8.53 -11.69 0.52
C GLY A 38 -7.86 -10.57 -0.29
N ILE A 39 -7.01 -9.75 0.36
CA ILE A 39 -6.27 -8.68 -0.32
C ILE A 39 -5.09 -9.27 -1.10
N GLU A 40 -4.92 -8.85 -2.35
CA GLU A 40 -3.86 -9.31 -3.25
C GLU A 40 -3.00 -8.15 -3.73
N LEU A 41 -1.70 -8.42 -3.92
CA LEU A 41 -0.77 -7.47 -4.51
C LEU A 41 -0.82 -7.56 -6.04
N LEU A 42 -1.20 -6.48 -6.72
CA LEU A 42 -1.18 -6.40 -8.18
C LEU A 42 0.16 -5.87 -8.72
N ARG A 43 0.66 -4.80 -8.11
CA ARG A 43 1.88 -4.14 -8.57
C ARG A 43 2.58 -3.45 -7.41
N VAL A 44 3.91 -3.47 -7.43
CA VAL A 44 4.75 -2.68 -6.53
C VAL A 44 5.95 -2.13 -7.29
N ARG A 45 6.33 -0.89 -6.99
CA ARG A 45 7.54 -0.23 -7.44
C ARG A 45 8.01 0.74 -6.35
N PRO A 46 9.24 1.23 -6.37
CA PRO A 46 9.74 2.09 -5.30
C PRO A 46 8.78 3.24 -4.95
N GLY A 47 8.33 3.26 -3.70
CA GLY A 47 7.39 4.23 -3.16
C GLY A 47 5.93 4.09 -3.59
N HIS A 48 5.57 3.06 -4.35
CA HIS A 48 4.20 2.86 -4.83
C HIS A 48 3.77 1.39 -4.75
N ALA A 49 2.51 1.18 -4.43
CA ALA A 49 1.89 -0.15 -4.48
C ALA A 49 0.45 -0.05 -4.99
N THR A 50 0.02 -1.06 -5.72
CA THR A 50 -1.38 -1.26 -6.10
C THR A 50 -1.82 -2.61 -5.58
N LEU A 51 -2.82 -2.60 -4.73
CA LEU A 51 -3.46 -3.80 -4.20
C LEU A 51 -4.88 -3.90 -4.73
N VAL A 52 -5.40 -5.11 -4.76
CA VAL A 52 -6.80 -5.38 -5.11
C VAL A 52 -7.49 -6.11 -3.97
N LEU A 53 -8.71 -5.76 -3.74
CA LEU A 53 -9.69 -6.52 -2.98
C LEU A 53 -10.71 -7.06 -3.98
N PRO A 54 -10.66 -8.36 -4.33
CA PRO A 54 -11.67 -9.01 -5.15
C PRO A 54 -13.04 -8.92 -4.49
N PHE A 55 -14.09 -8.88 -5.28
CA PHE A 55 -15.46 -8.83 -4.77
C PHE A 55 -15.76 -10.04 -3.89
N GLN A 56 -16.27 -9.79 -2.68
CA GLN A 56 -16.74 -10.80 -1.72
C GLN A 56 -18.00 -10.27 -1.05
N GLU A 57 -19.07 -11.04 -1.08
CA GLU A 57 -20.37 -10.63 -0.52
C GLU A 57 -20.30 -10.48 1.00
N GLU A 58 -19.49 -11.31 1.67
CA GLU A 58 -19.32 -11.35 3.11
C GLU A 58 -18.69 -10.07 3.68
N LEU A 59 -18.02 -9.27 2.85
CA LEU A 59 -17.41 -8.00 3.24
C LEU A 59 -18.39 -6.81 3.14
N HIS A 60 -19.65 -7.07 2.78
CA HIS A 60 -20.66 -6.04 2.63
C HIS A 60 -21.52 -5.90 3.90
N ASN A 61 -21.97 -4.68 4.14
CA ASN A 61 -22.90 -4.38 5.22
C ASN A 61 -24.35 -4.68 4.83
N SER A 62 -25.29 -4.47 5.75
CA SER A 62 -26.72 -4.71 5.53
C SER A 62 -27.37 -3.88 4.41
N MET A 63 -26.68 -2.85 3.92
CA MET A 63 -27.13 -2.04 2.76
C MET A 63 -26.54 -2.53 1.43
N GLY A 64 -25.81 -3.64 1.42
CA GLY A 64 -25.12 -4.17 0.25
C GLY A 64 -23.97 -3.27 -0.23
N LEU A 65 -23.36 -2.54 0.70
CA LEU A 65 -22.17 -1.74 0.45
C LEU A 65 -20.99 -2.39 1.13
N ILE A 66 -19.79 -2.30 0.52
CA ILE A 66 -18.60 -2.75 1.24
C ILE A 66 -18.45 -2.01 2.56
N GLN A 67 -18.13 -2.74 3.60
CA GLN A 67 -17.96 -2.16 4.93
C GLN A 67 -16.77 -1.19 4.94
N GLY A 68 -16.98 0.05 5.40
CA GLY A 68 -15.94 1.09 5.38
C GLY A 68 -14.65 0.71 6.12
N GLY A 69 -14.76 -0.07 7.21
CA GLY A 69 -13.58 -0.61 7.91
C GLY A 69 -12.72 -1.52 7.05
N ILE A 70 -13.31 -2.27 6.10
CA ILE A 70 -12.57 -3.12 5.15
C ILE A 70 -11.78 -2.26 4.16
N LEU A 71 -12.36 -1.14 3.69
CA LEU A 71 -11.62 -0.16 2.88
C LEU A 71 -10.44 0.45 3.66
N GLY A 72 -10.62 0.66 4.97
CA GLY A 72 -9.53 1.10 5.86
C GLY A 72 -8.40 0.08 5.93
N VAL A 73 -8.72 -1.21 6.08
CA VAL A 73 -7.72 -2.29 6.06
C VAL A 73 -6.98 -2.35 4.73
N LEU A 74 -7.71 -2.31 3.60
CA LEU A 74 -7.12 -2.33 2.26
C LEU A 74 -6.16 -1.14 2.06
N ALA A 75 -6.57 0.06 2.47
CA ALA A 75 -5.77 1.27 2.35
C ALA A 75 -4.52 1.23 3.23
N ASP A 76 -4.64 0.77 4.48
CA ASP A 76 -3.50 0.64 5.41
C ASP A 76 -2.46 -0.33 4.87
N VAL A 77 -2.90 -1.47 4.33
CA VAL A 77 -1.98 -2.44 3.69
C VAL A 77 -1.31 -1.82 2.46
N ALA A 78 -2.04 -1.09 1.62
CA ALA A 78 -1.47 -0.47 0.41
C ALA A 78 -0.41 0.59 0.74
N GLY A 79 -0.68 1.45 1.75
CA GLY A 79 0.30 2.40 2.26
C GLY A 79 1.54 1.69 2.83
N GLY A 80 1.34 0.64 3.63
CA GLY A 80 2.42 -0.15 4.20
C GLY A 80 3.30 -0.83 3.16
N VAL A 81 2.71 -1.45 2.12
CA VAL A 81 3.46 -2.08 1.02
C VAL A 81 4.24 -1.04 0.22
N SER A 82 3.65 0.14 -0.05
CA SER A 82 4.36 1.21 -0.72
C SER A 82 5.57 1.70 0.08
N LEU A 83 5.46 1.76 1.42
CA LEU A 83 6.58 2.11 2.29
C LEU A 83 7.64 1.01 2.31
N TYR A 84 7.26 -0.27 2.44
CA TYR A 84 8.22 -1.39 2.42
C TYR A 84 9.08 -1.39 1.15
N SER A 85 8.56 -0.95 0.02
CA SER A 85 9.28 -0.88 -1.25
C SER A 85 10.45 0.12 -1.27
N LEU A 86 10.52 1.05 -0.29
CA LEU A 86 11.63 1.99 -0.12
C LEU A 86 12.61 1.58 0.98
N LEU A 87 12.30 0.56 1.77
CA LEU A 87 13.17 0.10 2.85
C LEU A 87 14.19 -0.93 2.32
N ALA A 88 15.43 -0.83 2.78
CA ALA A 88 16.52 -1.69 2.28
C ALA A 88 16.26 -3.19 2.54
N ASP A 89 15.69 -3.52 3.71
CA ASP A 89 15.34 -4.90 4.10
C ASP A 89 13.99 -4.90 4.83
N PRO A 90 12.87 -5.06 4.10
CA PRO A 90 11.54 -5.08 4.70
C PRO A 90 11.34 -6.18 5.74
N ALA A 91 12.05 -7.31 5.64
CA ALA A 91 11.91 -8.41 6.60
C ALA A 91 12.37 -8.02 8.02
N LYS A 92 13.35 -7.14 8.14
CA LYS A 92 13.92 -6.66 9.41
C LYS A 92 13.21 -5.45 10.01
N VAL A 93 12.18 -4.94 9.35
CA VAL A 93 11.48 -3.72 9.77
C VAL A 93 10.02 -4.05 10.05
N VAL A 94 9.47 -3.41 11.09
CA VAL A 94 8.03 -3.31 11.33
C VAL A 94 7.60 -1.86 11.21
N ILE A 95 6.42 -1.65 10.70
CA ILE A 95 5.88 -0.33 10.41
C ILE A 95 4.48 -0.17 11.05
N PRO A 96 4.38 -0.12 12.40
CA PRO A 96 3.09 0.10 13.02
C PRO A 96 2.47 1.40 12.53
N THR A 97 1.18 1.34 12.21
CA THR A 97 0.37 2.49 11.87
C THR A 97 0.19 3.36 13.10
N VAL A 98 0.55 4.63 13.03
CA VAL A 98 0.43 5.59 14.13
C VAL A 98 -0.94 6.25 14.10
N GLU A 99 -1.35 6.67 12.91
CA GLU A 99 -2.66 7.23 12.65
C GLU A 99 -3.02 7.09 11.17
N PHE A 100 -4.29 7.19 10.87
CA PHE A 100 -4.73 7.46 9.51
C PHE A 100 -6.01 8.27 9.50
N LYS A 101 -6.20 9.03 8.42
CA LYS A 101 -7.45 9.68 8.08
C LYS A 101 -7.90 9.20 6.71
N LEU A 102 -9.09 8.61 6.62
CA LEU A 102 -9.69 8.15 5.38
C LEU A 102 -11.03 8.87 5.16
N ASN A 103 -11.19 9.50 4.00
CA ASN A 103 -12.41 10.15 3.59
C ASN A 103 -13.13 9.26 2.57
N PHE A 104 -14.35 8.86 2.89
CA PHE A 104 -15.21 8.11 1.99
C PHE A 104 -15.96 9.09 1.08
N LEU A 105 -15.80 8.95 -0.22
CA LEU A 105 -16.31 9.86 -1.24
C LEU A 105 -17.55 9.30 -1.94
N ARG A 106 -17.56 7.98 -2.16
CA ARG A 106 -18.63 7.27 -2.86
C ARG A 106 -18.83 5.87 -2.28
N PRO A 107 -20.06 5.33 -2.32
CA PRO A 107 -20.33 3.97 -1.91
C PRO A 107 -19.79 2.98 -2.96
N ALA A 108 -19.18 1.88 -2.53
CA ALA A 108 -18.82 0.74 -3.36
C ALA A 108 -19.81 -0.39 -3.13
N ARG A 109 -20.39 -0.93 -4.22
CA ARG A 109 -21.42 -1.98 -4.17
C ARG A 109 -20.98 -3.30 -4.76
N ARG A 110 -20.31 -3.28 -5.88
CA ARG A 110 -19.92 -4.48 -6.65
C ARG A 110 -18.59 -4.25 -7.35
N GLY A 111 -17.96 -5.37 -7.75
CA GLY A 111 -16.69 -5.36 -8.47
C GLY A 111 -15.48 -5.26 -7.54
N ASP A 112 -14.34 -5.48 -8.13
CA ASP A 112 -13.06 -5.41 -7.43
C ASP A 112 -12.73 -3.96 -7.06
N ILE A 113 -12.08 -3.80 -5.93
CA ILE A 113 -11.64 -2.50 -5.42
C ILE A 113 -10.12 -2.46 -5.42
N LEU A 114 -9.59 -1.37 -5.94
CA LEU A 114 -8.16 -1.11 -5.98
C LEU A 114 -7.75 -0.09 -4.91
N ALA A 115 -6.62 -0.31 -4.28
CA ALA A 115 -5.96 0.70 -3.45
C ALA A 115 -4.58 1.04 -4.02
N LEU A 116 -4.36 2.32 -4.26
CA LEU A 116 -3.14 2.87 -4.82
C LEU A 116 -2.40 3.63 -3.73
N GLY A 117 -1.38 3.00 -3.15
CA GLY A 117 -0.50 3.59 -2.15
C GLY A 117 0.67 4.32 -2.80
N LYS A 118 1.00 5.49 -2.24
CA LYS A 118 2.15 6.31 -2.63
C LYS A 118 2.80 6.90 -1.39
N VAL A 119 4.10 6.71 -1.23
CA VAL A 119 4.87 7.39 -0.19
C VAL A 119 5.02 8.86 -0.56
N THR A 120 4.54 9.76 0.29
CA THR A 120 4.64 11.22 0.13
C THR A 120 5.74 11.83 0.98
N HIS A 121 6.09 11.16 2.08
CA HIS A 121 7.21 11.56 2.94
C HIS A 121 7.88 10.31 3.52
N LEU A 122 9.20 10.27 3.47
CA LEU A 122 10.03 9.25 4.12
C LEU A 122 11.06 9.93 5.01
N GLY A 123 10.84 9.89 6.31
CA GLY A 123 11.78 10.32 7.33
C GLY A 123 12.52 9.14 7.98
N ARG A 124 13.38 9.44 8.95
CA ARG A 124 14.15 8.41 9.65
C ARG A 124 13.30 7.51 10.56
N GLN A 125 12.27 8.06 11.19
CA GLN A 125 11.41 7.37 12.16
C GLN A 125 9.96 7.27 11.72
N PHE A 126 9.51 8.17 10.85
CA PHE A 126 8.13 8.24 10.38
C PHE A 126 8.07 8.38 8.87
N ALA A 127 7.06 7.80 8.30
CA ALA A 127 6.72 7.98 6.90
C ALA A 127 5.23 8.31 6.76
N VAL A 128 4.89 9.07 5.73
CA VAL A 128 3.51 9.39 5.37
C VAL A 128 3.23 8.85 3.98
N CYS A 129 2.13 8.14 3.85
CA CYS A 129 1.64 7.61 2.59
C CYS A 129 0.26 8.19 2.28
N GLN A 130 0.05 8.62 1.06
CA GLN A 130 -1.28 8.84 0.50
C GLN A 130 -1.80 7.53 -0.06
N VAL A 131 -3.08 7.26 0.14
CA VAL A 131 -3.74 6.11 -0.48
C VAL A 131 -5.06 6.55 -1.08
N ASP A 132 -5.25 6.21 -2.35
CA ASP A 132 -6.49 6.39 -3.07
C ASP A 132 -7.14 5.04 -3.31
N ILE A 133 -8.45 4.94 -3.08
CA ILE A 133 -9.25 3.74 -3.33
C ILE A 133 -10.18 4.02 -4.50
N CYS A 134 -10.19 3.14 -5.48
CA CYS A 134 -11.03 3.27 -6.67
C CYS A 134 -11.58 1.91 -7.15
N THR A 135 -12.53 1.95 -8.07
CA THR A 135 -12.94 0.78 -8.86
C THR A 135 -11.94 0.53 -9.99
N ARG A 136 -12.10 -0.58 -10.72
CA ARG A 136 -11.31 -0.85 -11.94
C ARG A 136 -11.55 0.18 -13.05
N GLU A 137 -12.71 0.82 -13.05
CA GLU A 137 -13.11 1.90 -13.97
C GLU A 137 -12.67 3.29 -13.47
N GLU A 138 -11.74 3.33 -12.50
CA GLU A 138 -11.14 4.54 -11.94
C GLU A 138 -12.11 5.50 -11.21
N ALA A 139 -13.28 5.00 -10.80
CA ALA A 139 -14.18 5.80 -9.96
C ALA A 139 -13.62 5.87 -8.52
N PHE A 140 -13.27 7.06 -8.05
CA PHE A 140 -12.76 7.27 -6.70
C PHE A 140 -13.81 6.98 -5.64
N LEU A 141 -13.47 6.08 -4.70
CA LEU A 141 -14.32 5.66 -3.59
C LEU A 141 -13.90 6.28 -2.27
N ALA A 142 -12.60 6.39 -2.03
CA ALA A 142 -12.04 6.99 -0.83
C ALA A 142 -10.62 7.49 -1.07
N THR A 143 -10.16 8.41 -0.23
CA THR A 143 -8.77 8.91 -0.22
C THR A 143 -8.33 9.19 1.20
N GLY A 144 -7.06 8.98 1.51
CA GLY A 144 -6.55 9.18 2.85
C GLY A 144 -5.05 9.33 2.97
N LEU A 145 -4.64 9.71 4.19
CA LEU A 145 -3.23 9.78 4.60
C LEU A 145 -3.01 8.81 5.75
N PHE A 146 -1.89 8.11 5.70
CA PHE A 146 -1.49 7.08 6.65
C PHE A 146 -0.07 7.38 7.15
N THR A 147 0.09 7.48 8.47
CA THR A 147 1.39 7.70 9.11
C THR A 147 1.88 6.41 9.74
N TYR A 148 3.08 6.00 9.39
CA TYR A 148 3.74 4.81 9.92
C TYR A 148 4.99 5.19 10.69
N MET A 149 5.25 4.47 11.80
CA MET A 149 6.54 4.51 12.49
C MET A 149 7.44 3.42 11.92
N ILE A 150 8.69 3.76 11.62
CA ILE A 150 9.68 2.79 11.11
C ILE A 150 10.50 2.28 12.29
N GLN A 151 10.42 0.96 12.57
CA GLN A 151 11.09 0.34 13.71
C GLN A 151 11.85 -0.92 13.29
N ASN A 152 13.00 -1.17 13.91
CA ASN A 152 13.72 -2.43 13.72
C ASN A 152 13.00 -3.57 14.45
N ALA A 153 12.71 -4.65 13.76
CA ALA A 153 11.99 -5.81 14.30
C ALA A 153 12.72 -6.47 15.48
N GLU A 154 14.05 -6.53 15.44
CA GLU A 154 14.86 -7.13 16.52
C GLU A 154 14.77 -6.33 17.82
N ARG A 155 14.72 -4.99 17.75
CA ARG A 155 14.56 -4.13 18.93
C ARG A 155 13.23 -4.35 19.63
N ILE A 156 12.15 -4.57 18.84
CA ILE A 156 10.82 -4.84 19.39
C ILE A 156 10.79 -6.22 20.07
N ALA A 157 11.35 -7.25 19.43
CA ALA A 157 11.44 -8.59 19.99
C ALA A 157 12.22 -8.64 21.33
N GLN A 158 13.18 -7.72 21.52
CA GLN A 158 13.96 -7.58 22.75
C GLN A 158 13.30 -6.69 23.82
N GLY A 159 12.08 -6.16 23.59
CA GLY A 159 11.39 -5.24 24.50
C GLY A 159 12.08 -3.88 24.69
N LYS A 160 13.04 -3.53 23.83
CA LYS A 160 13.73 -2.24 23.86
C LYS A 160 12.94 -1.20 23.06
N ARG A 161 12.33 -0.27 23.78
CA ARG A 161 11.68 0.93 23.19
C ARG A 161 12.68 1.99 22.81
#